data_77ec953d3a5de3ca9c4ab70e2b8d5896
#
_entry.id   77ec953d3a5de3ca9c4ab70e2b8d5896
#
_cell.length_a   1.000
_cell.length_b   1.000
_cell.length_c   1.000
_cell.angle_alpha   90.00
_cell.angle_beta   90.00
_cell.angle_gamma   90.00
#
_symmetry.space_group_name_H-M   'P 1'
#
loop_
_entity.id
_entity.type
_entity.pdbx_description
1 polymer ?
#
loop_
_entity_poly.entity_id
_entity_poly.type
_entity_poly.pdbx_seq_one_letter_code
_entity_poly.pdbx_strand_id
1 'polypeptide(L)'
;TAFGRNRFCMSDAGAFRRPEGTPIGANKQMTFRDLSIQIKLVLGAGLLFIVAMGGLIAGGLYLMYQTAGAEAEERARALLGQYSQLAAGRLGNVISQTTSVAASVEGVIAEGPVDRDQLGRLVTEALRAQPAAVGMTLAFNRNALDGRDAAHIGHLYSDSTGRFVPYFTQADGKISVELLDMSPEAGTEGWYDLPLREDRTVLTPPYTYAIDGVDVLMSTISAVVHKNGQPAGILTTDLTLSTIGAVISELRPFDVGSVML
;
A
#
# COMPACT_ATOMS: atom_id res chain seq x y z
N THR A 1 22.96 63.83 45.24
CA THR A 1 22.93 64.62 46.48
C THR A 1 23.25 63.66 47.62
N ALA A 2 24.44 63.67 48.01
CA ALA A 2 25.14 64.39 49.09
C ALA A 2 25.00 63.67 50.42
N PHE A 3 26.06 63.17 50.82
CA PHE A 3 27.00 63.64 51.86
C PHE A 3 26.71 63.07 53.26
N GLY A 4 27.77 62.51 53.83
CA GLY A 4 28.01 62.54 55.25
C GLY A 4 29.08 61.54 55.72
N ARG A 5 30.32 62.00 55.61
CA ARG A 5 31.46 61.44 56.37
C ARG A 5 31.24 61.68 57.86
N ASN A 6 31.67 60.74 58.70
CA ASN A 6 32.41 61.11 59.89
C ASN A 6 33.38 60.05 60.38
N ARG A 7 34.59 60.47 60.51
CA ARG A 7 35.74 59.83 61.25
C ARG A 7 35.49 60.10 62.75
N PHE A 8 35.94 59.15 63.57
CA PHE A 8 36.71 59.43 64.81
C PHE A 8 37.28 58.14 65.35
N CYS A 9 38.51 58.03 65.38
CA CYS A 9 39.68 58.04 66.30
C CYS A 9 39.62 57.01 67.41
N MET A 10 40.65 56.16 67.33
CA MET A 10 41.62 55.67 68.27
C MET A 10 41.25 55.48 69.79
N SER A 11 41.63 54.34 70.26
CA SER A 11 42.50 54.01 71.36
C SER A 11 42.06 52.74 72.07
N ASP A 12 42.79 51.85 72.21
CA ASP A 12 43.59 51.26 73.27
C ASP A 12 43.75 49.75 73.17
N ALA A 13 44.95 49.36 73.35
CA ALA A 13 45.44 47.98 73.41
C ALA A 13 44.85 47.18 74.58
N GLY A 14 44.22 46.09 74.24
CA GLY A 14 43.88 45.01 75.16
C GLY A 14 44.38 43.69 74.56
N ALA A 15 45.50 43.19 75.08
CA ALA A 15 46.03 41.89 74.75
C ALA A 15 45.03 40.80 75.00
N PHE A 16 44.33 40.29 73.92
CA PHE A 16 43.46 39.12 74.04
C PHE A 16 44.32 37.86 73.73
N ARG A 17 44.56 37.08 74.77
CA ARG A 17 45.14 35.74 74.66
C ARG A 17 44.22 34.90 73.74
N ARG A 18 44.80 34.36 72.68
CA ARG A 18 44.20 33.30 71.88
C ARG A 18 44.00 32.07 72.73
N PRO A 19 42.81 31.47 72.79
CA PRO A 19 42.68 30.12 73.31
C PRO A 19 43.37 29.17 72.32
N GLU A 20 44.18 28.28 72.79
CA GLU A 20 44.75 27.18 72.06
C GLU A 20 43.67 26.40 71.36
N GLY A 21 43.77 26.30 70.04
CA GLY A 21 42.86 25.47 69.24
C GLY A 21 43.00 24.00 69.61
N THR A 22 41.91 23.46 70.11
CA THR A 22 41.73 22.01 70.16
C THR A 22 41.92 21.44 68.76
N PRO A 23 42.76 20.41 68.58
CA PRO A 23 42.92 19.75 67.32
C PRO A 23 41.59 19.16 66.93
N ILE A 24 41.04 19.62 65.79
CA ILE A 24 39.89 19.00 65.10
C ILE A 24 40.30 17.54 64.86
N GLY A 25 39.61 16.65 65.58
CA GLY A 25 39.87 15.21 65.52
C GLY A 25 39.92 14.73 64.07
N ALA A 26 41.04 14.12 63.73
CA ALA A 26 41.23 13.43 62.48
C ALA A 26 40.03 12.48 62.26
N ASN A 27 39.29 12.76 61.17
CA ASN A 27 38.19 11.89 60.73
C ASN A 27 38.78 10.53 60.42
N LYS A 28 38.72 9.61 61.42
CA LYS A 28 39.18 8.24 61.26
C LYS A 28 38.30 7.59 60.19
N GLN A 29 38.76 7.50 58.99
CA GLN A 29 38.11 6.74 57.93
C GLN A 29 37.95 5.32 58.44
N MET A 30 36.70 4.95 58.81
CA MET A 30 36.37 3.59 59.14
C MET A 30 36.61 2.71 57.92
N THR A 31 37.56 1.83 58.02
CA THR A 31 37.82 0.82 56.97
C THR A 31 36.95 -0.38 57.21
N PHE A 32 36.64 -1.14 56.16
CA PHE A 32 35.84 -2.37 56.24
C PHE A 32 36.37 -3.36 57.26
N ARG A 33 37.66 -3.26 57.62
CA ARG A 33 38.31 -4.07 58.67
C ARG A 33 37.82 -3.77 60.08
N ASP A 34 37.39 -2.57 60.36
CA ASP A 34 36.97 -2.09 61.69
C ASP A 34 35.49 -2.40 62.03
N LEU A 35 34.71 -2.92 61.03
CA LEU A 35 33.29 -3.29 61.18
C LEU A 35 33.17 -4.58 61.95
N SER A 36 32.15 -4.67 62.81
CA SER A 36 31.80 -5.91 63.53
C SER A 36 31.45 -7.03 62.56
N ILE A 37 31.68 -8.28 62.98
CA ILE A 37 31.40 -9.49 62.17
C ILE A 37 29.92 -9.51 61.73
N GLN A 38 29.00 -9.05 62.59
CA GLN A 38 27.57 -8.98 62.29
C GLN A 38 27.27 -8.03 61.10
N ILE A 39 27.90 -6.85 61.08
CA ILE A 39 27.73 -5.88 60.00
C ILE A 39 28.32 -6.41 58.70
N LYS A 40 29.45 -7.08 58.70
CA LYS A 40 30.06 -7.74 57.54
C LYS A 40 29.16 -8.81 56.95
N LEU A 41 28.52 -9.62 57.77
CA LEU A 41 27.56 -10.63 57.33
C LEU A 41 26.32 -10.05 56.74
N VAL A 42 25.73 -9.00 57.32
CA VAL A 42 24.55 -8.33 56.81
C VAL A 42 24.84 -7.65 55.46
N LEU A 43 25.99 -6.96 55.34
CA LEU A 43 26.41 -6.33 54.10
C LEU A 43 26.69 -7.38 52.99
N GLY A 44 27.33 -8.50 53.34
CA GLY A 44 27.60 -9.58 52.39
C GLY A 44 26.30 -10.26 51.90
N ALA A 45 25.38 -10.56 52.81
CA ALA A 45 24.09 -11.11 52.43
C ALA A 45 23.23 -10.14 51.61
N GLY A 46 23.25 -8.86 51.99
CA GLY A 46 22.55 -7.79 51.25
C GLY A 46 23.08 -7.63 49.82
N LEU A 47 24.41 -7.65 49.66
CA LEU A 47 25.04 -7.58 48.35
C LEU A 47 24.69 -8.77 47.47
N LEU A 48 24.73 -9.98 48.01
CA LEU A 48 24.33 -11.20 47.31
C LEU A 48 22.86 -11.15 46.88
N PHE A 49 21.99 -10.66 47.76
CA PHE A 49 20.57 -10.50 47.43
C PHE A 49 20.36 -9.50 46.30
N ILE A 50 21.03 -8.35 46.34
CA ILE A 50 20.96 -7.34 45.27
C ILE A 50 21.46 -7.89 43.92
N VAL A 51 22.57 -8.63 43.94
CA VAL A 51 23.11 -9.26 42.71
C VAL A 51 22.16 -10.30 42.15
N ALA A 52 21.58 -11.15 43.03
CA ALA A 52 20.63 -12.17 42.61
C ALA A 52 19.35 -11.55 42.03
N MET A 53 18.77 -10.55 42.71
CA MET A 53 17.59 -9.82 42.21
C MET A 53 17.87 -9.07 40.92
N GLY A 54 19.02 -8.38 40.84
CA GLY A 54 19.44 -7.70 39.63
C GLY A 54 19.61 -8.65 38.44
N GLY A 55 20.19 -9.84 38.69
CA GLY A 55 20.32 -10.87 37.66
C GLY A 55 18.97 -11.42 37.16
N LEU A 56 18.03 -11.64 38.08
CA LEU A 56 16.67 -12.08 37.71
C LEU A 56 15.91 -11.03 36.92
N ILE A 57 15.99 -9.77 37.35
CA ILE A 57 15.33 -8.66 36.63
C ILE A 57 15.96 -8.46 35.21
N ALA A 58 17.28 -8.42 35.12
CA ALA A 58 18.00 -8.29 33.88
C ALA A 58 17.72 -9.47 32.93
N GLY A 59 17.71 -10.70 33.43
CA GLY A 59 17.37 -11.91 32.69
C GLY A 59 15.92 -11.91 32.20
N GLY A 60 14.97 -11.50 33.07
CA GLY A 60 13.56 -11.37 32.71
C GLY A 60 13.32 -10.31 31.63
N LEU A 61 13.95 -9.13 31.72
CA LEU A 61 13.87 -8.07 30.72
C LEU A 61 14.49 -8.50 29.40
N TYR A 62 15.62 -9.21 29.43
CA TYR A 62 16.27 -9.72 28.23
C TYR A 62 15.39 -10.72 27.46
N LEU A 63 14.79 -11.69 28.19
CA LEU A 63 13.85 -12.64 27.60
C LEU A 63 12.60 -11.95 27.05
N MET A 64 12.04 -10.99 27.79
CA MET A 64 10.87 -10.23 27.35
C MET A 64 11.16 -9.41 26.09
N TYR A 65 12.36 -8.85 25.98
CA TYR A 65 12.78 -8.09 24.81
C TYR A 65 12.95 -8.98 23.56
N GLN A 66 13.49 -10.19 23.74
CA GLN A 66 13.63 -11.15 22.64
C GLN A 66 12.27 -11.70 22.16
N THR A 67 11.37 -12.05 23.10
CA THR A 67 10.05 -12.58 22.72
C THR A 67 9.16 -11.50 22.09
N ALA A 68 9.18 -10.26 22.61
CA ALA A 68 8.38 -9.17 22.06
C ALA A 68 8.77 -8.83 20.61
N GLY A 69 10.07 -8.90 20.27
CA GLY A 69 10.55 -8.67 18.91
C GLY A 69 10.08 -9.74 17.93
N ALA A 70 10.20 -11.02 18.32
CA ALA A 70 9.79 -12.15 17.50
C ALA A 70 8.26 -12.18 17.26
N GLU A 71 7.47 -11.93 18.31
CA GLU A 71 6.01 -11.86 18.20
C GLU A 71 5.54 -10.69 17.32
N ALA A 72 6.21 -9.53 17.41
CA ALA A 72 5.89 -8.37 16.58
C ALA A 72 6.16 -8.67 15.09
N GLU A 73 7.27 -9.32 14.77
CA GLU A 73 7.61 -9.72 13.41
C GLU A 73 6.64 -10.76 12.85
N GLU A 74 6.27 -11.76 13.64
CA GLU A 74 5.31 -12.78 13.23
C GLU A 74 3.91 -12.20 13.00
N ARG A 75 3.44 -11.31 13.88
CA ARG A 75 2.18 -10.57 13.68
C ARG A 75 2.23 -9.69 12.45
N ALA A 76 3.34 -8.99 12.20
CA ALA A 76 3.52 -8.18 11.01
C ALA A 76 3.45 -9.03 9.73
N ARG A 77 4.12 -10.19 9.71
CA ARG A 77 4.07 -11.13 8.58
C ARG A 77 2.67 -11.70 8.36
N ALA A 78 1.98 -12.08 9.43
CA ALA A 78 0.60 -12.59 9.34
C ALA A 78 -0.36 -11.53 8.78
N LEU A 79 -0.25 -10.28 9.24
CA LEU A 79 -1.04 -9.15 8.73
C LEU A 79 -0.71 -8.85 7.27
N LEU A 80 0.57 -8.79 6.89
CA LEU A 80 0.97 -8.63 5.48
C LEU A 80 0.37 -9.72 4.60
N GLY A 81 0.38 -10.99 5.06
CA GLY A 81 -0.27 -12.10 4.37
C GLY A 81 -1.78 -11.88 4.21
N GLN A 82 -2.46 -11.44 5.25
CA GLN A 82 -3.89 -11.15 5.21
C GLN A 82 -4.22 -9.99 4.26
N TYR A 83 -3.47 -8.89 4.32
CA TYR A 83 -3.69 -7.73 3.45
C TYR A 83 -3.36 -8.03 1.98
N SER A 84 -2.31 -8.83 1.72
CA SER A 84 -2.00 -9.26 0.35
C SER A 84 -3.12 -10.13 -0.25
N GLN A 85 -3.73 -11.00 0.56
CA GLN A 85 -4.88 -11.81 0.14
C GLN A 85 -6.13 -10.95 -0.12
N LEU A 86 -6.39 -9.93 0.70
CA LEU A 86 -7.51 -9.00 0.49
C LEU A 86 -7.32 -8.19 -0.80
N ALA A 87 -6.11 -7.67 -1.06
CA ALA A 87 -5.80 -6.95 -2.29
C ALA A 87 -5.92 -7.85 -3.52
N ALA A 88 -5.36 -9.06 -3.45
CA ALA A 88 -5.49 -10.06 -4.50
C ALA A 88 -6.95 -10.48 -4.72
N GLY A 89 -7.76 -10.60 -3.66
CA GLY A 89 -9.17 -10.91 -3.75
C GLY A 89 -9.98 -9.82 -4.46
N ARG A 90 -9.70 -8.54 -4.21
CA ARG A 90 -10.39 -7.43 -4.89
C ARG A 90 -10.04 -7.35 -6.38
N LEU A 91 -8.76 -7.50 -6.74
CA LEU A 91 -8.35 -7.62 -8.14
C LEU A 91 -8.93 -8.88 -8.79
N GLY A 92 -8.94 -9.99 -8.07
CA GLY A 92 -9.57 -11.25 -8.51
C GLY A 92 -11.05 -11.08 -8.83
N ASN A 93 -11.79 -10.26 -8.08
CA ASN A 93 -13.19 -9.95 -8.38
C ASN A 93 -13.35 -9.20 -9.71
N VAL A 94 -12.50 -8.21 -9.99
CA VAL A 94 -12.55 -7.48 -11.27
C VAL A 94 -12.17 -8.40 -12.43
N ILE A 95 -11.16 -9.25 -12.27
CA ILE A 95 -10.79 -10.27 -13.25
C ILE A 95 -11.97 -11.19 -13.52
N SER A 96 -12.63 -11.70 -12.46
CA SER A 96 -13.79 -12.58 -12.58
C SER A 96 -14.97 -11.88 -13.26
N GLN A 97 -15.23 -10.62 -12.97
CA GLN A 97 -16.27 -9.82 -13.64
C GLN A 97 -15.94 -9.64 -15.12
N THR A 98 -14.70 -9.26 -15.46
CA THR A 98 -14.26 -9.09 -16.85
C THR A 98 -14.41 -10.40 -17.63
N THR A 99 -13.96 -11.52 -17.08
CA THR A 99 -14.11 -12.84 -17.73
C THR A 99 -15.58 -13.27 -17.86
N SER A 100 -16.43 -12.94 -16.88
CA SER A 100 -17.86 -13.24 -16.95
C SER A 100 -18.57 -12.44 -18.04
N VAL A 101 -18.21 -11.16 -18.21
CA VAL A 101 -18.73 -10.34 -19.32
C VAL A 101 -18.23 -10.87 -20.66
N ALA A 102 -16.94 -11.28 -20.77
CA ALA A 102 -16.41 -11.91 -21.98
C ALA A 102 -17.20 -13.19 -22.35
N ALA A 103 -17.45 -14.07 -21.36
CA ALA A 103 -18.26 -15.27 -21.56
C ALA A 103 -19.71 -14.95 -21.97
N SER A 104 -20.28 -13.85 -21.45
CA SER A 104 -21.62 -13.39 -21.86
C SER A 104 -21.62 -12.92 -23.32
N VAL A 105 -20.55 -12.22 -23.75
CA VAL A 105 -20.37 -11.85 -25.16
C VAL A 105 -20.25 -13.09 -26.04
N GLU A 106 -19.47 -14.10 -25.63
CA GLU A 106 -19.36 -15.38 -26.35
C GLU A 106 -20.73 -16.05 -26.53
N GLY A 107 -21.56 -16.07 -25.47
CA GLY A 107 -22.94 -16.58 -25.54
C GLY A 107 -23.77 -15.82 -26.58
N VAL A 108 -23.75 -14.48 -26.55
CA VAL A 108 -24.49 -13.64 -27.47
C VAL A 108 -24.07 -13.86 -28.95
N ILE A 109 -22.77 -13.95 -29.21
CA ILE A 109 -22.27 -14.12 -30.59
C ILE A 109 -22.41 -15.57 -31.12
N ALA A 110 -22.71 -16.54 -30.24
CA ALA A 110 -22.94 -17.91 -30.61
C ALA A 110 -24.39 -18.16 -31.05
N GLU A 111 -25.37 -17.36 -30.58
CA GLU A 111 -26.82 -17.64 -30.72
C GLU A 111 -27.43 -17.20 -32.05
N GLY A 112 -26.67 -16.52 -32.94
CA GLY A 112 -27.27 -16.14 -34.24
C GLY A 112 -26.62 -14.90 -34.89
N PRO A 113 -27.38 -14.15 -35.70
CA PRO A 113 -26.85 -12.94 -36.32
C PRO A 113 -26.43 -11.92 -35.26
N VAL A 114 -25.19 -11.48 -35.35
CA VAL A 114 -24.61 -10.53 -34.38
C VAL A 114 -25.20 -9.13 -34.58
N ASP A 115 -25.80 -8.60 -33.50
CA ASP A 115 -26.20 -7.18 -33.40
C ASP A 115 -25.10 -6.38 -32.67
N ARG A 116 -24.39 -5.53 -33.41
CA ARG A 116 -23.29 -4.69 -32.87
C ARG A 116 -23.80 -3.67 -31.84
N ASP A 117 -25.02 -3.17 -31.99
CA ASP A 117 -25.64 -2.28 -31.00
C ASP A 117 -25.99 -3.00 -29.72
N GLN A 118 -26.42 -4.28 -29.81
CA GLN A 118 -26.64 -5.11 -28.63
C GLN A 118 -25.34 -5.33 -27.85
N LEU A 119 -24.23 -5.61 -28.54
CA LEU A 119 -22.91 -5.75 -27.90
C LEU A 119 -22.47 -4.44 -27.27
N GLY A 120 -22.64 -3.30 -27.93
CA GLY A 120 -22.33 -1.98 -27.38
C GLY A 120 -23.14 -1.71 -26.09
N ARG A 121 -24.44 -2.00 -26.10
CA ARG A 121 -25.28 -1.89 -24.89
C ARG A 121 -24.83 -2.81 -23.77
N LEU A 122 -24.45 -4.05 -24.07
CA LEU A 122 -23.98 -5.02 -23.08
C LEU A 122 -22.73 -4.49 -22.37
N VAL A 123 -21.72 -4.00 -23.13
CA VAL A 123 -20.49 -3.46 -22.54
C VAL A 123 -20.77 -2.15 -21.78
N THR A 124 -21.66 -1.30 -22.28
CA THR A 124 -22.10 -0.09 -21.58
C THR A 124 -22.69 -0.40 -20.21
N GLU A 125 -23.59 -1.38 -20.12
CA GLU A 125 -24.21 -1.77 -18.84
C GLU A 125 -23.19 -2.49 -17.92
N ALA A 126 -22.29 -3.28 -18.49
CA ALA A 126 -21.20 -3.91 -17.74
C ALA A 126 -20.25 -2.86 -17.12
N LEU A 127 -19.89 -1.82 -17.87
CA LEU A 127 -19.07 -0.71 -17.37
C LEU A 127 -19.83 0.06 -16.27
N ARG A 128 -21.11 0.36 -16.47
CA ARG A 128 -21.93 1.06 -15.46
C ARG A 128 -22.03 0.27 -14.15
N ALA A 129 -22.03 -1.05 -14.23
CA ALA A 129 -22.04 -1.92 -13.05
C ALA A 129 -20.70 -1.99 -12.33
N GLN A 130 -19.63 -1.42 -12.90
CA GLN A 130 -18.28 -1.42 -12.34
C GLN A 130 -17.74 0.01 -12.11
N PRO A 131 -18.17 0.69 -11.03
CA PRO A 131 -17.76 2.09 -10.78
C PRO A 131 -16.23 2.28 -10.60
N ALA A 132 -15.51 1.20 -10.29
CA ALA A 132 -14.05 1.24 -10.15
C ALA A 132 -13.32 1.26 -11.50
N ALA A 133 -13.97 0.82 -12.58
CA ALA A 133 -13.40 0.83 -13.92
C ALA A 133 -13.51 2.22 -14.53
N VAL A 134 -12.45 2.70 -15.18
CA VAL A 134 -12.46 3.94 -15.96
C VAL A 134 -12.90 3.71 -17.39
N GLY A 135 -12.74 2.49 -17.89
CA GLY A 135 -13.16 2.13 -19.24
C GLY A 135 -13.26 0.63 -19.46
N MET A 136 -13.92 0.27 -20.55
CA MET A 136 -14.01 -1.09 -21.08
C MET A 136 -13.94 -1.06 -22.60
N THR A 137 -13.26 -2.06 -23.16
CA THR A 137 -13.20 -2.31 -24.60
C THR A 137 -13.74 -3.68 -24.92
N LEU A 138 -14.46 -3.78 -26.03
CA LEU A 138 -14.72 -5.04 -26.71
C LEU A 138 -14.19 -4.92 -28.13
N ALA A 139 -13.05 -5.54 -28.41
CA ALA A 139 -12.39 -5.42 -29.72
C ALA A 139 -12.20 -6.80 -30.35
N PHE A 140 -12.56 -6.94 -31.62
CA PHE A 140 -12.41 -8.18 -32.38
C PHE A 140 -11.29 -8.11 -33.41
N ASN A 141 -10.75 -9.24 -33.77
CA ASN A 141 -9.89 -9.39 -34.94
C ASN A 141 -10.67 -9.04 -36.20
N ARG A 142 -9.98 -8.65 -37.28
CA ARG A 142 -10.61 -8.31 -38.54
C ARG A 142 -11.52 -9.44 -39.04
N ASN A 143 -12.77 -9.11 -39.34
CA ASN A 143 -13.82 -10.04 -39.76
C ASN A 143 -14.13 -11.19 -38.79
N ALA A 144 -13.57 -11.18 -37.55
CA ALA A 144 -13.78 -12.27 -36.62
C ALA A 144 -15.18 -12.24 -35.98
N LEU A 145 -15.76 -11.05 -35.78
CA LEU A 145 -17.05 -10.92 -35.11
C LEU A 145 -18.18 -11.54 -35.95
N ASP A 146 -18.38 -11.12 -37.17
CA ASP A 146 -19.51 -11.50 -38.03
C ASP A 146 -19.11 -11.76 -39.51
N GLY A 147 -17.83 -11.62 -39.85
CA GLY A 147 -17.32 -11.76 -41.22
C GLY A 147 -17.71 -10.61 -42.15
N ARG A 148 -18.24 -9.49 -41.61
CA ARG A 148 -18.90 -8.45 -42.41
C ARG A 148 -18.40 -7.06 -42.05
N ASP A 149 -17.15 -6.89 -41.65
CA ASP A 149 -16.61 -5.59 -41.28
C ASP A 149 -16.88 -4.53 -42.34
N ALA A 150 -16.62 -4.84 -43.62
CA ALA A 150 -16.84 -3.91 -44.72
C ALA A 150 -18.30 -3.38 -44.82
N ALA A 151 -19.28 -4.13 -44.37
CA ALA A 151 -20.68 -3.70 -44.31
C ALA A 151 -20.99 -2.75 -43.14
N HIS A 152 -20.07 -2.61 -42.21
CA HIS A 152 -20.22 -1.80 -40.99
C HIS A 152 -19.29 -0.56 -40.97
N ILE A 153 -18.73 -0.16 -42.11
CA ILE A 153 -18.02 1.10 -42.23
C ILE A 153 -18.98 2.26 -41.92
N GLY A 154 -18.57 3.15 -40.99
CA GLY A 154 -19.41 4.25 -40.52
C GLY A 154 -20.38 3.88 -39.39
N HIS A 155 -20.37 2.64 -38.90
CA HIS A 155 -21.12 2.26 -37.72
C HIS A 155 -20.46 2.86 -36.47
N LEU A 156 -21.26 3.23 -35.45
CA LEU A 156 -20.79 3.89 -34.22
C LEU A 156 -19.64 3.16 -33.51
N TYR A 157 -19.64 1.84 -33.54
CA TYR A 157 -18.67 0.98 -32.83
C TYR A 157 -17.60 0.39 -33.76
N SER A 158 -17.47 0.90 -34.97
CA SER A 158 -16.57 0.33 -35.98
C SER A 158 -15.61 1.36 -36.50
N ASP A 159 -14.35 0.97 -36.65
CA ASP A 159 -13.32 1.83 -37.28
C ASP A 159 -13.56 2.09 -38.77
N SER A 160 -12.66 2.83 -39.42
CA SER A 160 -12.72 3.14 -40.84
C SER A 160 -12.71 1.92 -41.77
N THR A 161 -12.33 0.73 -41.25
CA THR A 161 -12.38 -0.56 -41.96
C THR A 161 -13.64 -1.36 -41.68
N GLY A 162 -14.47 -0.87 -40.77
CA GLY A 162 -15.68 -1.55 -40.29
C GLY A 162 -15.41 -2.56 -39.17
N ARG A 163 -14.16 -2.69 -38.68
CA ARG A 163 -13.80 -3.56 -37.57
C ARG A 163 -14.43 -3.06 -36.26
N PHE A 164 -14.97 -3.95 -35.46
CA PHE A 164 -15.59 -3.62 -34.17
C PHE A 164 -14.53 -3.41 -33.09
N VAL A 165 -14.31 -2.14 -32.67
CA VAL A 165 -13.24 -1.72 -31.74
C VAL A 165 -13.65 -0.54 -30.85
N PRO A 166 -14.87 -0.56 -30.24
CA PRO A 166 -15.28 0.55 -29.38
C PRO A 166 -14.52 0.52 -28.05
N TYR A 167 -14.19 1.70 -27.56
CA TYR A 167 -13.73 1.95 -26.21
C TYR A 167 -14.77 2.79 -25.48
N PHE A 168 -15.33 2.23 -24.43
CA PHE A 168 -16.31 2.88 -23.56
C PHE A 168 -15.57 3.43 -22.33
N THR A 169 -15.70 4.72 -22.06
CA THR A 169 -15.13 5.37 -20.90
C THR A 169 -16.23 5.89 -20.00
N GLN A 170 -15.98 5.92 -18.68
CA GLN A 170 -16.91 6.56 -17.75
C GLN A 170 -16.23 7.62 -16.91
N ALA A 171 -16.83 8.80 -16.88
CA ALA A 171 -16.42 9.91 -16.05
C ALA A 171 -17.67 10.63 -15.54
N ASP A 172 -17.72 10.93 -14.24
CA ASP A 172 -18.84 11.64 -13.58
C ASP A 172 -20.24 11.03 -13.87
N GLY A 173 -20.29 9.68 -13.97
CA GLY A 173 -21.52 8.95 -14.25
C GLY A 173 -21.99 9.00 -15.70
N LYS A 174 -21.22 9.61 -16.59
CA LYS A 174 -21.47 9.63 -18.04
C LYS A 174 -20.59 8.59 -18.71
N ILE A 175 -21.15 7.91 -19.71
CA ILE A 175 -20.42 6.98 -20.56
C ILE A 175 -20.25 7.63 -21.92
N SER A 176 -19.00 7.68 -22.39
CA SER A 176 -18.60 8.10 -23.72
C SER A 176 -18.09 6.90 -24.50
N VAL A 177 -18.07 7.01 -25.81
CA VAL A 177 -17.56 5.98 -26.70
C VAL A 177 -16.59 6.63 -27.69
N GLU A 178 -15.42 6.05 -27.83
CA GLU A 178 -14.46 6.35 -28.87
C GLU A 178 -14.02 5.08 -29.58
N LEU A 179 -13.37 5.20 -30.72
CA LEU A 179 -12.84 4.06 -31.46
C LEU A 179 -11.34 3.96 -31.21
N LEU A 180 -10.91 2.74 -30.86
CA LEU A 180 -9.50 2.49 -30.62
C LEU A 180 -8.70 2.58 -31.93
N ASP A 181 -7.52 3.17 -31.83
CA ASP A 181 -6.49 3.04 -32.85
C ASP A 181 -5.84 1.65 -32.71
N MET A 182 -6.01 0.83 -33.74
CA MET A 182 -5.47 -0.54 -33.82
C MET A 182 -4.30 -0.62 -34.78
N SER A 183 -3.61 0.51 -35.03
CA SER A 183 -2.36 0.53 -35.78
C SER A 183 -1.22 -0.11 -34.99
N PRO A 184 -0.15 -0.59 -35.65
CA PRO A 184 1.01 -1.16 -34.99
C PRO A 184 1.70 -0.18 -34.02
N GLU A 185 1.56 1.13 -34.27
CA GLU A 185 2.14 2.21 -33.48
C GLU A 185 1.33 2.54 -32.21
N ALA A 186 0.10 2.04 -32.12
CA ALA A 186 -0.82 2.34 -31.02
C ALA A 186 -0.50 1.63 -29.69
N GLY A 187 0.53 0.78 -29.66
CA GLY A 187 0.97 0.10 -28.43
C GLY A 187 0.01 -0.98 -27.94
N THR A 188 -0.65 -1.68 -28.86
CA THR A 188 -1.67 -2.71 -28.55
C THR A 188 -1.10 -4.01 -27.99
N GLU A 189 0.22 -4.24 -28.08
CA GLU A 189 0.86 -5.53 -27.81
C GLU A 189 0.52 -6.10 -26.42
N GLY A 190 0.53 -5.27 -25.38
CA GLY A 190 0.32 -5.73 -24.00
C GLY A 190 -1.13 -6.09 -23.67
N TRP A 191 -2.09 -5.33 -24.16
CA TRP A 191 -3.50 -5.49 -23.77
C TRP A 191 -4.38 -6.17 -24.84
N TYR A 192 -3.92 -6.20 -26.10
CA TYR A 192 -4.67 -6.82 -27.21
C TYR A 192 -3.98 -8.06 -27.76
N ASP A 193 -2.72 -7.96 -28.23
CA ASP A 193 -2.05 -9.05 -28.95
C ASP A 193 -1.59 -10.17 -28.01
N LEU A 194 -1.08 -9.83 -26.82
CA LEU A 194 -0.58 -10.81 -25.86
C LEU A 194 -1.68 -11.76 -25.36
N PRO A 195 -2.86 -11.31 -24.87
CA PRO A 195 -3.91 -12.21 -24.45
C PRO A 195 -4.41 -13.11 -25.60
N LEU A 196 -4.55 -12.58 -26.80
CA LEU A 196 -4.96 -13.37 -27.96
C LEU A 196 -3.93 -14.43 -28.35
N ARG A 197 -2.63 -14.12 -28.30
CA ARG A 197 -1.54 -15.04 -28.63
C ARG A 197 -1.40 -16.15 -27.60
N GLU A 198 -1.54 -15.80 -26.31
CA GLU A 198 -1.37 -16.75 -25.20
C GLU A 198 -2.67 -17.45 -24.79
N ASP A 199 -3.79 -17.04 -25.36
CA ASP A 199 -5.15 -17.55 -25.06
C ASP A 199 -5.43 -17.57 -23.56
N ARG A 200 -5.15 -16.45 -22.88
CA ARG A 200 -5.38 -16.30 -21.44
C ARG A 200 -5.70 -14.88 -21.05
N THR A 201 -6.32 -14.72 -19.90
CA THR A 201 -6.52 -13.40 -19.29
C THR A 201 -5.17 -12.82 -18.85
N VAL A 202 -4.93 -11.55 -19.17
CA VAL A 202 -3.71 -10.80 -18.86
C VAL A 202 -4.06 -9.55 -18.06
N LEU A 203 -3.25 -9.25 -17.05
CA LEU A 203 -3.19 -7.94 -16.40
C LEU A 203 -1.92 -7.23 -16.88
N THR A 204 -2.08 -6.07 -17.52
CA THR A 204 -0.92 -5.32 -18.02
C THR A 204 -0.16 -4.65 -16.88
N PRO A 205 1.17 -4.44 -17.02
CA PRO A 205 1.86 -3.43 -16.25
C PRO A 205 1.19 -2.05 -16.41
N PRO A 206 1.35 -1.12 -15.45
CA PRO A 206 0.83 0.23 -15.58
C PRO A 206 1.38 0.94 -16.82
N TYR A 207 0.51 1.63 -17.55
CA TYR A 207 0.85 2.45 -18.71
C TYR A 207 -0.04 3.69 -18.77
N THR A 208 0.38 4.69 -19.52
CA THR A 208 -0.39 5.93 -19.71
C THR A 208 -1.19 5.85 -20.99
N TYR A 209 -2.48 6.17 -20.91
CA TYR A 209 -3.38 6.29 -22.06
C TYR A 209 -4.16 7.60 -21.97
N ALA A 210 -4.34 8.29 -23.08
CA ALA A 210 -5.09 9.55 -23.13
C ALA A 210 -6.59 9.26 -23.28
N ILE A 211 -7.39 9.62 -22.26
CA ILE A 211 -8.86 9.58 -22.30
C ILE A 211 -9.36 11.01 -22.41
N ASP A 212 -10.13 11.34 -23.44
CA ASP A 212 -10.61 12.72 -23.71
C ASP A 212 -9.47 13.77 -23.69
N GLY A 213 -8.27 13.37 -24.14
CA GLY A 213 -7.08 14.24 -24.18
C GLY A 213 -6.39 14.45 -22.84
N VAL A 214 -6.76 13.70 -21.79
CA VAL A 214 -6.12 13.69 -20.47
C VAL A 214 -5.35 12.39 -20.29
N ASP A 215 -4.07 12.48 -19.95
CA ASP A 215 -3.22 11.33 -19.68
C ASP A 215 -3.66 10.65 -18.37
N VAL A 216 -4.08 9.40 -18.47
CA VAL A 216 -4.51 8.56 -17.34
C VAL A 216 -3.55 7.39 -17.17
N LEU A 217 -2.96 7.26 -16.00
CA LEU A 217 -2.12 6.11 -15.66
C LEU A 217 -3.01 4.95 -15.19
N MET A 218 -2.98 3.84 -15.92
CA MET A 218 -3.90 2.71 -15.73
C MET A 218 -3.23 1.37 -15.92
N SER A 219 -3.90 0.32 -15.47
CA SER A 219 -3.62 -1.08 -15.83
C SER A 219 -4.88 -1.71 -16.38
N THR A 220 -4.74 -2.55 -17.37
CA THR A 220 -5.82 -3.18 -18.12
C THR A 220 -5.89 -4.68 -17.83
N ILE A 221 -7.07 -5.15 -17.49
CA ILE A 221 -7.41 -6.59 -17.44
C ILE A 221 -8.01 -6.93 -18.80
N SER A 222 -7.38 -7.85 -19.54
CA SER A 222 -7.83 -8.29 -20.86
C SER A 222 -8.22 -9.76 -20.82
N ALA A 223 -9.49 -10.06 -21.06
CA ALA A 223 -10.02 -11.41 -21.20
C ALA A 223 -10.23 -11.73 -22.68
N VAL A 224 -9.86 -12.94 -23.10
CA VAL A 224 -10.07 -13.41 -24.47
C VAL A 224 -11.53 -13.72 -24.69
N VAL A 225 -12.05 -13.32 -25.85
CA VAL A 225 -13.39 -13.65 -26.32
C VAL A 225 -13.25 -14.65 -27.47
N HIS A 226 -13.84 -15.84 -27.30
CA HIS A 226 -13.78 -16.91 -28.28
C HIS A 226 -15.01 -16.92 -29.18
N LYS A 227 -14.82 -17.34 -30.40
CA LYS A 227 -15.89 -17.70 -31.33
C LYS A 227 -15.55 -19.03 -31.99
N ASN A 228 -16.48 -19.97 -31.89
CA ASN A 228 -16.26 -21.34 -32.37
C ASN A 228 -14.99 -22.00 -31.77
N GLY A 229 -14.68 -21.69 -30.51
CA GLY A 229 -13.53 -22.24 -29.79
C GLY A 229 -12.18 -21.66 -30.22
N GLN A 230 -12.15 -20.55 -30.94
CA GLN A 230 -10.92 -19.86 -31.34
C GLN A 230 -10.92 -18.41 -30.81
N PRO A 231 -9.76 -17.88 -30.37
CA PRO A 231 -9.62 -16.47 -30.00
C PRO A 231 -10.05 -15.55 -31.15
N ALA A 232 -11.11 -14.77 -30.92
CA ALA A 232 -11.71 -13.90 -31.92
C ALA A 232 -11.57 -12.41 -31.58
N GLY A 233 -11.41 -12.10 -30.30
CA GLY A 233 -11.29 -10.74 -29.79
C GLY A 233 -10.94 -10.73 -28.31
N ILE A 234 -10.99 -9.56 -27.72
CA ILE A 234 -10.79 -9.35 -26.27
C ILE A 234 -11.88 -8.48 -25.69
N LEU A 235 -12.14 -8.67 -24.40
CA LEU A 235 -12.85 -7.72 -23.55
C LEU A 235 -11.88 -7.19 -22.51
N THR A 236 -11.81 -5.86 -22.37
CA THR A 236 -10.95 -5.25 -21.34
C THR A 236 -11.75 -4.55 -20.25
N THR A 237 -11.11 -4.42 -19.11
CA THR A 237 -11.52 -3.53 -18.02
C THR A 237 -10.30 -2.74 -17.56
N ASP A 238 -10.39 -1.41 -17.60
CA ASP A 238 -9.30 -0.51 -17.26
C ASP A 238 -9.50 0.07 -15.87
N LEU A 239 -8.45 -0.05 -15.05
CA LEU A 239 -8.40 0.46 -13.68
C LEU A 239 -7.32 1.53 -13.58
N THR A 240 -7.67 2.71 -13.08
CA THR A 240 -6.63 3.72 -12.79
C THR A 240 -5.76 3.29 -11.62
N LEU A 241 -4.49 3.72 -11.62
CA LEU A 241 -3.63 3.47 -10.47
C LEU A 241 -4.15 4.15 -9.20
N SER A 242 -4.85 5.27 -9.32
CA SER A 242 -5.53 5.90 -8.18
C SER A 242 -6.61 5.00 -7.59
N THR A 243 -7.40 4.31 -8.42
CA THR A 243 -8.40 3.34 -7.96
C THR A 243 -7.73 2.13 -7.30
N ILE A 244 -6.68 1.58 -7.92
CA ILE A 244 -5.90 0.48 -7.34
C ILE A 244 -5.26 0.93 -6.01
N GLY A 245 -4.68 2.13 -5.98
CA GLY A 245 -4.11 2.74 -4.78
C GLY A 245 -5.15 2.96 -3.67
N ALA A 246 -6.37 3.40 -4.00
CA ALA A 246 -7.46 3.57 -3.04
C ALA A 246 -7.86 2.22 -2.41
N VAL A 247 -7.98 1.17 -3.21
CA VAL A 247 -8.25 -0.21 -2.74
C VAL A 247 -7.17 -0.68 -1.74
N ILE A 248 -5.90 -0.33 -2.00
CA ILE A 248 -4.77 -0.70 -1.15
C ILE A 248 -4.65 0.20 0.07
N SER A 249 -4.94 1.50 -0.05
CA SER A 249 -4.86 2.46 1.05
C SER A 249 -5.95 2.29 2.12
N GLU A 250 -7.07 1.65 1.77
CA GLU A 250 -8.08 1.22 2.76
C GLU A 250 -7.56 0.11 3.68
N LEU A 251 -6.46 -0.58 3.28
CA LEU A 251 -5.80 -1.59 4.08
C LEU A 251 -4.86 -0.86 5.06
N ARG A 252 -5.34 -0.60 6.29
CA ARG A 252 -4.56 0.04 7.36
C ARG A 252 -4.00 -1.01 8.31
N PRO A 253 -2.76 -1.48 8.13
CA PRO A 253 -2.14 -2.35 9.11
C PRO A 253 -1.98 -1.60 10.44
N PHE A 254 -2.46 -2.19 11.55
CA PHE A 254 -2.40 -1.64 12.90
C PHE A 254 -3.16 -0.31 13.12
N ASP A 255 -4.21 -0.03 12.35
CA ASP A 255 -5.00 1.21 12.38
C ASP A 255 -4.21 2.52 12.14
N VAL A 256 -2.88 2.45 12.03
CA VAL A 256 -1.98 3.59 11.87
C VAL A 256 -0.96 3.43 10.74
N GLY A 257 -0.87 2.23 10.15
CA GLY A 257 0.05 1.93 9.05
C GLY A 257 -0.49 2.34 7.68
N SER A 258 0.38 2.45 6.70
CA SER A 258 0.04 2.59 5.28
C SER A 258 0.74 1.52 4.46
N VAL A 259 0.06 1.01 3.44
CA VAL A 259 0.66 0.15 2.41
C VAL A 259 0.96 1.04 1.22
N MET A 260 2.21 1.03 0.75
CA MET A 260 2.62 1.69 -0.49
C MET A 260 2.92 0.65 -1.56
N LEU A 261 2.53 0.97 -2.79
CA LEU A 261 2.89 0.23 -4.01
C LEU A 261 4.26 0.65 -4.52
#